data_ebff95ce7d78ae6d09e52d64e9980556
#
_entry.id   ebff95ce7d78ae6d09e52d64e9980556
#
_cell.length_a   1.000
_cell.length_b   1.000
_cell.length_c   1.000
_cell.angle_alpha   90.00
_cell.angle_beta   90.00
_cell.angle_gamma   90.00
#
_symmetry.space_group_name_H-M   'P 1'
#
loop_
_entity.id
_entity.type
_entity.pdbx_description
1 polymer ?
#
loop_
_entity_poly.entity_id
_entity_poly.type
_entity_poly.pdbx_seq_one_letter_code
_entity_poly.pdbx_strand_id
1 'polypeptide(L)'
;MSLPPRRSILITGAHVLALDDARTTGRFDIYCEEGEIREVAPRITGRNVDHRIDGSGSIAMPGLVQAHVHLCQTLFRARAEELELLDWLQTRIWPLEGALDAPAMYASARLGIAELLLGGTTSILDMGSVHHTDELFRAADELGLRYTGGKTLMDEGEGHPPSLIESTEEAVSQSVELCERWHGEADGRLRYAFSPRFVLSASQEAMRACVEEAR
;
A
#
# COMPACT_ATOMS: atom_id res chain seq x y z
N MET A 1 10.33 -10.21 11.39
CA MET A 1 10.90 -11.39 10.67
C MET A 1 11.51 -10.84 9.41
N SER A 2 12.84 -10.84 9.26
CA SER A 2 13.49 -10.30 8.07
C SER A 2 13.09 -11.09 6.83
N LEU A 3 12.83 -10.39 5.73
CA LEU A 3 12.63 -11.03 4.43
C LEU A 3 13.83 -11.94 4.13
N PRO A 4 13.61 -13.10 3.48
CA PRO A 4 14.71 -13.95 3.06
C PRO A 4 15.68 -13.16 2.16
N PRO A 5 16.95 -13.53 2.12
CA PRO A 5 17.94 -12.86 1.28
C PRO A 5 17.41 -12.76 -0.15
N ARG A 6 17.64 -11.61 -0.78
CA ARG A 6 17.24 -11.36 -2.17
C ARG A 6 17.78 -12.47 -3.06
N ARG A 7 16.87 -13.09 -3.79
CA ARG A 7 17.20 -14.26 -4.60
C ARG A 7 17.18 -13.89 -6.07
N SER A 8 17.95 -14.62 -6.85
CA SER A 8 17.91 -14.53 -8.28
C SER A 8 16.81 -15.42 -8.86
N ILE A 9 16.07 -14.89 -9.83
CA ILE A 9 14.96 -15.57 -10.51
C ILE A 9 15.19 -15.46 -12.02
N LEU A 10 15.01 -16.57 -12.74
CA LEU A 10 14.94 -16.58 -14.18
C LEU A 10 13.58 -17.13 -14.63
N ILE A 11 12.80 -16.28 -15.27
CA ILE A 11 11.55 -16.67 -15.94
C ILE A 11 11.87 -16.93 -17.39
N THR A 12 11.52 -18.10 -17.93
CA THR A 12 11.85 -18.48 -19.32
C THR A 12 10.61 -18.60 -20.18
N GLY A 13 10.69 -18.10 -21.42
CA GLY A 13 9.70 -18.34 -22.47
C GLY A 13 8.34 -17.67 -22.28
N ALA A 14 8.21 -16.70 -21.40
CA ALA A 14 6.97 -15.96 -21.17
C ALA A 14 6.63 -15.04 -22.36
N HIS A 15 5.33 -14.80 -22.60
CA HIS A 15 4.92 -13.70 -23.46
C HIS A 15 4.95 -12.40 -22.65
N VAL A 16 5.97 -11.58 -22.86
CA VAL A 16 6.17 -10.33 -22.12
C VAL A 16 5.33 -9.21 -22.70
N LEU A 17 4.67 -8.48 -21.83
CA LEU A 17 4.04 -7.18 -22.07
C LEU A 17 4.75 -6.18 -21.15
N ALA A 18 5.80 -5.50 -21.63
CA ALA A 18 6.63 -4.65 -20.78
C ALA A 18 5.93 -3.36 -20.34
N LEU A 19 4.93 -2.90 -21.10
CA LEU A 19 4.21 -1.65 -20.89
C LEU A 19 5.14 -0.42 -20.83
N ASP A 20 6.27 -0.53 -21.51
CA ASP A 20 7.25 0.54 -21.70
C ASP A 20 6.87 1.45 -22.88
N ASP A 21 7.58 2.59 -23.03
CA ASP A 21 7.35 3.54 -24.11
C ASP A 21 7.57 2.92 -25.50
N ALA A 22 8.45 1.93 -25.60
CA ALA A 22 8.72 1.18 -26.84
C ALA A 22 7.63 0.15 -27.16
N ARG A 23 6.65 -0.06 -26.25
CA ARG A 23 5.59 -1.07 -26.36
C ARG A 23 6.15 -2.47 -26.62
N THR A 24 7.23 -2.78 -25.90
CA THR A 24 7.91 -4.08 -26.03
C THR A 24 6.97 -5.22 -25.71
N THR A 25 6.78 -6.10 -26.69
CA THR A 25 5.95 -7.31 -26.53
C THR A 25 6.57 -8.46 -27.35
N GLY A 26 6.40 -9.66 -26.84
CA GLY A 26 6.92 -10.87 -27.49
C GLY A 26 7.34 -11.93 -26.50
N ARG A 27 7.94 -13.01 -27.02
CA ARG A 27 8.42 -14.11 -26.17
C ARG A 27 9.84 -13.83 -25.72
N PHE A 28 10.03 -13.69 -24.38
CA PHE A 28 11.31 -13.37 -23.78
C PHE A 28 11.54 -14.18 -22.50
N ASP A 29 12.81 -14.27 -22.13
CA ASP A 29 13.27 -14.64 -20.78
C ASP A 29 13.47 -13.36 -19.96
N ILE A 30 13.21 -13.44 -18.66
CA ILE A 30 13.38 -12.33 -17.70
C ILE A 30 14.29 -12.80 -16.57
N TYR A 31 15.42 -12.12 -16.38
CA TYR A 31 16.31 -12.35 -15.25
C TYR A 31 16.16 -11.23 -14.21
N CYS A 32 15.85 -11.63 -12.98
CA CYS A 32 15.74 -10.75 -11.82
C CYS A 32 16.82 -11.12 -10.80
N GLU A 33 17.47 -10.14 -10.22
CA GLU A 33 18.44 -10.30 -9.16
C GLU A 33 18.36 -9.12 -8.19
N GLU A 34 18.43 -9.41 -6.90
CA GLU A 34 18.36 -8.40 -5.85
C GLU A 34 17.14 -7.46 -5.92
N GLY A 35 15.99 -8.02 -6.35
CA GLY A 35 14.72 -7.29 -6.45
C GLY A 35 14.59 -6.42 -7.70
N GLU A 36 15.54 -6.49 -8.64
CA GLU A 36 15.51 -5.74 -9.89
C GLU A 36 15.50 -6.65 -11.12
N ILE A 37 14.85 -6.20 -12.19
CA ILE A 37 14.95 -6.83 -13.49
C ILE A 37 16.31 -6.42 -14.08
N ARG A 38 17.20 -7.38 -14.25
CA ARG A 38 18.56 -7.15 -14.79
C ARG A 38 18.65 -7.35 -16.29
N GLU A 39 17.83 -8.24 -16.84
CA GLU A 39 17.89 -8.58 -18.26
C GLU A 39 16.53 -9.07 -18.76
N VAL A 40 16.12 -8.61 -19.92
CA VAL A 40 14.98 -9.14 -20.70
C VAL A 40 15.52 -9.42 -22.11
N ALA A 41 15.55 -10.67 -22.51
CA ALA A 41 16.11 -11.07 -23.81
C ALA A 41 15.35 -12.27 -24.41
N PRO A 42 15.40 -12.50 -25.74
CA PRO A 42 14.76 -13.64 -26.37
C PRO A 42 15.19 -14.98 -25.76
N ARG A 43 16.38 -15.07 -25.25
CA ARG A 43 16.91 -16.22 -24.52
C ARG A 43 18.06 -15.81 -23.62
N ILE A 44 18.02 -16.24 -22.36
CA ILE A 44 19.07 -16.02 -21.36
C ILE A 44 19.65 -17.38 -20.98
N THR A 45 20.97 -17.52 -21.14
CA THR A 45 21.69 -18.76 -20.84
C THR A 45 22.86 -18.50 -19.89
N GLY A 46 23.40 -19.56 -19.26
CA GLY A 46 24.60 -19.47 -18.44
C GLY A 46 24.40 -18.83 -17.06
N ARG A 47 23.16 -18.49 -16.68
CA ARG A 47 22.86 -17.95 -15.35
C ARG A 47 22.63 -19.08 -14.36
N ASN A 48 23.38 -19.07 -13.28
CA ASN A 48 23.08 -19.87 -12.10
C ASN A 48 22.12 -19.05 -11.23
N VAL A 49 20.91 -19.55 -10.98
CA VAL A 49 19.83 -18.82 -10.28
C VAL A 49 19.23 -19.68 -9.18
N ASP A 50 18.74 -19.03 -8.13
CA ASP A 50 18.08 -19.71 -7.01
C ASP A 50 16.72 -20.30 -7.42
N HIS A 51 16.00 -19.57 -8.29
CA HIS A 51 14.70 -20.00 -8.78
C HIS A 51 14.61 -19.90 -10.30
N ARG A 52 14.04 -20.93 -10.90
CA ARG A 52 13.70 -20.94 -12.33
C ARG A 52 12.21 -21.19 -12.48
N ILE A 53 11.56 -20.31 -13.26
CA ILE A 53 10.13 -20.38 -13.54
C ILE A 53 9.95 -20.64 -15.05
N ASP A 54 9.25 -21.68 -15.41
CA ASP A 54 8.80 -21.88 -16.79
C ASP A 54 7.57 -20.99 -17.02
N GLY A 55 7.76 -19.92 -17.80
CA GLY A 55 6.72 -18.99 -18.21
C GLY A 55 6.04 -19.36 -19.53
N SER A 56 6.34 -20.53 -20.09
CA SER A 56 5.74 -20.98 -21.35
C SER A 56 4.21 -21.04 -21.23
N GLY A 57 3.51 -20.34 -22.14
CA GLY A 57 2.05 -20.24 -22.10
C GLY A 57 1.51 -19.18 -21.11
N SER A 58 2.38 -18.46 -20.40
CA SER A 58 1.99 -17.39 -19.49
C SER A 58 2.30 -16.01 -20.07
N ILE A 59 1.62 -14.99 -19.56
CA ILE A 59 1.92 -13.58 -19.80
C ILE A 59 2.70 -13.04 -18.60
N ALA A 60 3.84 -12.38 -18.85
CA ALA A 60 4.58 -11.62 -17.86
C ALA A 60 4.39 -10.14 -18.13
N MET A 61 3.92 -9.41 -17.11
CA MET A 61 3.68 -7.97 -17.17
C MET A 61 4.04 -7.32 -15.84
N PRO A 62 4.27 -6.00 -15.80
CA PRO A 62 4.41 -5.28 -14.53
C PRO A 62 3.22 -5.54 -13.61
N GLY A 63 3.49 -5.62 -12.30
CA GLY A 63 2.43 -5.77 -11.31
C GLY A 63 1.46 -4.58 -11.32
N LEU A 64 0.22 -4.83 -10.94
CA LEU A 64 -0.81 -3.80 -10.90
C LEU A 64 -0.50 -2.77 -9.80
N VAL A 65 -0.84 -1.52 -10.07
CA VAL A 65 -0.75 -0.40 -9.13
C VAL A 65 -2.15 0.06 -8.76
N GLN A 66 -2.48 0.07 -7.48
CA GLN A 66 -3.74 0.64 -7.01
C GLN A 66 -3.49 1.97 -6.30
N ALA A 67 -4.00 3.03 -6.88
CA ALA A 67 -3.78 4.40 -6.41
C ALA A 67 -4.79 4.86 -5.32
N HIS A 68 -5.66 3.98 -4.85
CA HIS A 68 -6.61 4.29 -3.77
C HIS A 68 -7.09 3.01 -3.09
N VAL A 69 -6.66 2.81 -1.85
CA VAL A 69 -6.97 1.64 -1.02
C VAL A 69 -7.26 2.09 0.41
N HIS A 70 -8.02 1.30 1.15
CA HIS A 70 -8.26 1.44 2.58
C HIS A 70 -8.01 0.09 3.28
N LEU A 71 -6.76 -0.23 3.58
CA LEU A 71 -6.40 -1.50 4.22
C LEU A 71 -7.04 -1.67 5.61
N CYS A 72 -7.25 -0.57 6.33
CA CYS A 72 -7.94 -0.58 7.63
C CYS A 72 -9.38 -1.11 7.54
N GLN A 73 -10.02 -1.03 6.36
CA GLN A 73 -11.42 -1.38 6.16
C GLN A 73 -11.64 -2.81 5.63
N THR A 74 -10.58 -3.60 5.43
CA THR A 74 -10.71 -4.94 4.84
C THR A 74 -11.66 -5.86 5.63
N LEU A 75 -11.68 -5.72 6.96
CA LEU A 75 -12.58 -6.49 7.84
C LEU A 75 -14.04 -6.02 7.79
N PHE A 76 -14.34 -4.88 7.17
CA PHE A 76 -15.68 -4.31 7.10
C PHE A 76 -16.46 -4.74 5.86
N ARG A 77 -15.89 -5.56 5.03
CA ARG A 77 -16.50 -6.03 3.78
C ARG A 77 -17.90 -6.59 4.03
N ALA A 78 -18.87 -6.24 3.17
CA ALA A 78 -20.28 -6.59 3.25
C ALA A 78 -21.00 -6.06 4.52
N ARG A 79 -20.42 -5.08 5.24
CA ARG A 79 -21.04 -4.46 6.42
C ARG A 79 -21.68 -3.09 6.15
N ALA A 80 -21.45 -2.52 4.97
CA ALA A 80 -21.77 -1.13 4.68
C ALA A 80 -22.19 -0.95 3.22
N GLU A 81 -23.21 -1.68 2.77
CA GLU A 81 -23.70 -1.63 1.40
C GLU A 81 -24.97 -0.75 1.32
N GLU A 82 -25.25 -0.24 0.11
CA GLU A 82 -26.49 0.48 -0.25
C GLU A 82 -26.75 1.80 0.51
N LEU A 83 -25.70 2.50 0.95
CA LEU A 83 -25.81 3.79 1.63
C LEU A 83 -25.16 4.90 0.80
N GLU A 84 -25.68 6.11 0.90
CA GLU A 84 -25.01 7.31 0.41
C GLU A 84 -23.71 7.56 1.18
N LEU A 85 -22.75 8.25 0.57
CA LEU A 85 -21.38 8.39 1.11
C LEU A 85 -21.33 8.86 2.57
N LEU A 86 -22.06 9.92 2.92
CA LEU A 86 -21.99 10.46 4.28
C LEU A 86 -22.71 9.56 5.28
N ASP A 87 -23.87 9.02 4.93
CA ASP A 87 -24.59 8.05 5.75
C ASP A 87 -23.74 6.78 5.97
N TRP A 88 -23.07 6.32 4.92
CA TRP A 88 -22.16 5.18 4.97
C TRP A 88 -20.99 5.44 5.91
N LEU A 89 -20.32 6.59 5.80
CA LEU A 89 -19.23 6.98 6.69
C LEU A 89 -19.70 7.08 8.14
N GLN A 90 -20.73 7.87 8.41
CA GLN A 90 -21.19 8.19 9.77
C GLN A 90 -21.78 6.99 10.50
N THR A 91 -22.55 6.14 9.78
CA THR A 91 -23.29 5.05 10.43
C THR A 91 -22.57 3.70 10.39
N ARG A 92 -21.54 3.54 9.56
CA ARG A 92 -20.82 2.27 9.38
C ARG A 92 -19.32 2.41 9.53
N ILE A 93 -18.67 3.18 8.65
CA ILE A 93 -17.23 3.14 8.53
C ILE A 93 -16.54 3.77 9.74
N TRP A 94 -16.88 5.00 10.09
CA TRP A 94 -16.23 5.66 11.22
C TRP A 94 -16.43 4.96 12.56
N PRO A 95 -17.62 4.46 12.91
CA PRO A 95 -17.78 3.63 14.12
C PRO A 95 -16.90 2.37 14.11
N LEU A 96 -16.77 1.71 12.97
CA LEU A 96 -15.94 0.51 12.84
C LEU A 96 -14.44 0.84 12.88
N GLU A 97 -14.00 1.90 12.19
CA GLU A 97 -12.60 2.37 12.26
C GLU A 97 -12.23 2.77 13.68
N GLY A 98 -13.10 3.53 14.36
CA GLY A 98 -12.88 3.98 15.75
C GLY A 98 -12.88 2.84 16.78
N ALA A 99 -13.35 1.65 16.42
CA ALA A 99 -13.36 0.47 17.27
C ALA A 99 -12.18 -0.49 17.01
N LEU A 100 -11.36 -0.24 15.99
CA LEU A 100 -10.20 -1.07 15.70
C LEU A 100 -9.10 -0.83 16.76
N ASP A 101 -8.61 -1.92 17.32
CA ASP A 101 -7.36 -1.93 18.07
C ASP A 101 -6.15 -2.29 17.15
N ALA A 102 -4.95 -2.17 17.67
CA ALA A 102 -3.74 -2.47 16.92
C ALA A 102 -3.70 -3.91 16.34
N PRO A 103 -4.06 -4.98 17.09
CA PRO A 103 -4.15 -6.32 16.54
C PRO A 103 -5.15 -6.46 15.40
N ALA A 104 -6.33 -5.84 15.50
CA ALA A 104 -7.36 -5.88 14.46
C ALA A 104 -6.92 -5.09 13.22
N MET A 105 -6.29 -3.92 13.41
CA MET A 105 -5.70 -3.13 12.32
C MET A 105 -4.67 -3.95 11.54
N TYR A 106 -3.74 -4.59 12.25
CA TYR A 106 -2.72 -5.46 11.65
C TYR A 106 -3.34 -6.63 10.87
N ALA A 107 -4.34 -7.29 11.44
CA ALA A 107 -5.04 -8.39 10.78
C ALA A 107 -5.78 -7.93 9.50
N SER A 108 -6.45 -6.76 9.57
CA SER A 108 -7.11 -6.13 8.43
C SER A 108 -6.13 -5.85 7.29
N ALA A 109 -5.00 -5.22 7.62
CA ALA A 109 -3.95 -4.91 6.66
C ALA A 109 -3.36 -6.17 6.02
N ARG A 110 -3.02 -7.17 6.82
CA ARG A 110 -2.48 -8.44 6.29
C ARG A 110 -3.42 -9.15 5.34
N LEU A 111 -4.70 -9.20 5.67
CA LEU A 111 -5.72 -9.81 4.81
C LEU A 111 -5.82 -9.05 3.48
N GLY A 112 -5.95 -7.73 3.52
CA GLY A 112 -6.04 -6.90 2.32
C GLY A 112 -4.79 -7.01 1.44
N ILE A 113 -3.60 -6.95 2.03
CA ILE A 113 -2.34 -7.08 1.30
C ILE A 113 -2.21 -8.48 0.68
N ALA A 114 -2.56 -9.53 1.39
CA ALA A 114 -2.50 -10.88 0.84
C ALA A 114 -3.42 -11.05 -0.39
N GLU A 115 -4.64 -10.52 -0.34
CA GLU A 115 -5.56 -10.53 -1.47
C GLU A 115 -5.04 -9.70 -2.65
N LEU A 116 -4.48 -8.51 -2.39
CA LEU A 116 -3.89 -7.66 -3.41
C LEU A 116 -2.72 -8.36 -4.13
N LEU A 117 -1.81 -8.96 -3.37
CA LEU A 117 -0.66 -9.71 -3.93
C LEU A 117 -1.13 -10.93 -4.74
N LEU A 118 -2.09 -11.70 -4.22
CA LEU A 118 -2.68 -12.83 -4.94
C LEU A 118 -3.42 -12.41 -6.21
N GLY A 119 -3.97 -11.19 -6.23
CA GLY A 119 -4.59 -10.57 -7.39
C GLY A 119 -3.61 -9.89 -8.36
N GLY A 120 -2.29 -9.94 -8.10
CA GLY A 120 -1.24 -9.36 -8.95
C GLY A 120 -0.97 -7.88 -8.71
N THR A 121 -1.53 -7.27 -7.66
CA THR A 121 -1.18 -5.90 -7.23
C THR A 121 0.13 -5.92 -6.47
N THR A 122 1.09 -5.10 -6.88
CA THR A 122 2.44 -5.03 -6.28
C THR A 122 2.75 -3.69 -5.63
N SER A 123 1.94 -2.67 -5.88
CA SER A 123 2.11 -1.33 -5.33
C SER A 123 0.76 -0.70 -5.03
N ILE A 124 0.66 0.00 -3.90
CA ILE A 124 -0.57 0.69 -3.49
C ILE A 124 -0.29 2.10 -2.97
N LEU A 125 -1.30 2.95 -3.08
CA LEU A 125 -1.48 4.15 -2.29
C LEU A 125 -2.68 3.92 -1.36
N ASP A 126 -2.39 3.79 -0.06
CA ASP A 126 -3.38 3.56 0.98
C ASP A 126 -3.72 4.87 1.69
N MET A 127 -5.00 5.10 1.95
CA MET A 127 -5.44 6.28 2.73
C MET A 127 -5.06 6.21 4.21
N GLY A 128 -4.63 5.04 4.67
CA GLY A 128 -4.21 4.85 6.04
C GLY A 128 -5.36 4.76 7.05
N SER A 129 -5.08 5.17 8.27
CA SER A 129 -6.00 5.17 9.40
C SER A 129 -5.68 6.31 10.35
N VAL A 130 -6.67 6.76 11.15
CA VAL A 130 -6.43 7.79 12.18
C VAL A 130 -5.52 7.23 13.28
N HIS A 131 -5.80 6.01 13.75
CA HIS A 131 -5.02 5.33 14.79
C HIS A 131 -4.35 4.07 14.25
N HIS A 132 -3.31 3.62 14.96
CA HIS A 132 -2.61 2.36 14.67
C HIS A 132 -2.01 2.26 13.26
N THR A 133 -1.63 3.38 12.66
CA THR A 133 -1.05 3.44 11.31
C THR A 133 0.26 2.65 11.19
N ASP A 134 1.04 2.54 12.28
CA ASP A 134 2.23 1.67 12.34
C ASP A 134 1.93 0.24 11.91
N GLU A 135 0.73 -0.27 12.21
CA GLU A 135 0.33 -1.64 11.91
C GLU A 135 0.14 -1.89 10.42
N LEU A 136 -0.24 -0.85 9.67
CA LEU A 136 -0.34 -0.90 8.20
C LEU A 136 1.06 -1.03 7.59
N PHE A 137 2.01 -0.18 8.02
CA PHE A 137 3.40 -0.24 7.58
C PHE A 137 4.07 -1.57 7.95
N ARG A 138 3.87 -2.03 9.18
CA ARG A 138 4.41 -3.32 9.64
C ARG A 138 3.91 -4.49 8.79
N ALA A 139 2.61 -4.53 8.48
CA ALA A 139 2.04 -5.56 7.63
C ALA A 139 2.59 -5.49 6.19
N ALA A 140 2.76 -4.27 5.65
CA ALA A 140 3.31 -4.07 4.32
C ALA A 140 4.79 -4.48 4.24
N ASP A 141 5.58 -4.18 5.27
CA ASP A 141 6.98 -4.61 5.37
C ASP A 141 7.09 -6.13 5.41
N GLU A 142 6.34 -6.76 6.30
CA GLU A 142 6.36 -8.23 6.48
C GLU A 142 5.96 -8.99 5.22
N LEU A 143 4.95 -8.52 4.49
CA LEU A 143 4.42 -9.19 3.29
C LEU A 143 5.12 -8.75 1.99
N GLY A 144 5.99 -7.77 2.04
CA GLY A 144 6.82 -7.36 0.89
C GLY A 144 6.12 -6.48 -0.13
N LEU A 145 4.97 -5.86 0.20
CA LEU A 145 4.25 -4.97 -0.69
C LEU A 145 4.98 -3.61 -0.82
N ARG A 146 4.94 -3.00 -2.01
CA ARG A 146 5.29 -1.57 -2.17
C ARG A 146 4.13 -0.74 -1.66
N TYR A 147 4.36 -0.07 -0.54
CA TYR A 147 3.34 0.65 0.19
C TYR A 147 3.67 2.14 0.23
N THR A 148 2.72 2.95 -0.17
CA THR A 148 2.70 4.38 0.11
C THR A 148 1.42 4.68 0.89
N GLY A 149 1.53 5.36 2.02
CA GLY A 149 0.37 5.71 2.84
C GLY A 149 0.80 6.52 4.06
N GLY A 150 -0.12 6.80 4.95
CA GLY A 150 0.18 7.59 6.14
C GLY A 150 -0.98 7.61 7.12
N LYS A 151 -0.81 8.40 8.17
CA LYS A 151 -1.87 8.67 9.13
C LYS A 151 -2.95 9.52 8.47
N THR A 152 -4.19 9.06 8.58
CA THR A 152 -5.35 9.85 8.18
C THR A 152 -5.61 10.93 9.21
N LEU A 153 -5.62 12.20 8.81
CA LEU A 153 -5.90 13.33 9.69
C LEU A 153 -7.40 13.66 9.67
N MET A 154 -7.99 13.73 10.86
CA MET A 154 -9.39 14.13 11.09
C MET A 154 -9.43 15.02 12.33
N ASP A 155 -9.56 16.35 12.14
CA ASP A 155 -9.54 17.34 13.21
C ASP A 155 -10.83 18.17 13.29
N GLU A 156 -11.75 18.01 12.33
CA GLU A 156 -13.06 18.67 12.34
C GLU A 156 -14.13 17.80 11.66
N GLY A 157 -15.39 18.27 11.73
CA GLY A 157 -16.53 17.72 11.01
C GLY A 157 -17.67 17.26 11.92
N GLU A 158 -18.86 17.14 11.34
CA GLU A 158 -20.07 16.68 12.03
C GLU A 158 -20.26 15.16 11.89
N GLY A 159 -20.76 14.53 12.96
CA GLY A 159 -21.10 13.09 12.95
C GLY A 159 -19.91 12.14 13.08
N HIS A 160 -18.71 12.66 13.34
CA HIS A 160 -17.55 11.84 13.61
C HIS A 160 -17.59 11.29 15.05
N PRO A 161 -17.24 10.02 15.28
CA PRO A 161 -17.08 9.52 16.64
C PRO A 161 -15.92 10.24 17.33
N PRO A 162 -16.06 10.59 18.62
CA PRO A 162 -14.99 11.27 19.37
C PRO A 162 -13.64 10.53 19.32
N SER A 163 -13.67 9.21 19.12
CA SER A 163 -12.47 8.38 19.01
C SER A 163 -11.68 8.59 17.70
N LEU A 164 -12.20 9.31 16.73
CA LEU A 164 -11.50 9.59 15.46
C LEU A 164 -11.15 11.06 15.28
N ILE A 165 -11.55 11.94 16.21
CA ILE A 165 -11.21 13.36 16.15
C ILE A 165 -10.00 13.62 17.03
N GLU A 166 -8.99 14.26 16.47
CA GLU A 166 -7.76 14.67 17.14
C GLU A 166 -7.56 16.19 16.99
N SER A 167 -6.71 16.79 17.81
CA SER A 167 -6.27 18.15 17.53
C SER A 167 -5.36 18.17 16.29
N THR A 168 -5.38 19.27 15.54
CA THR A 168 -4.49 19.46 14.37
C THR A 168 -3.03 19.23 14.75
N GLU A 169 -2.60 19.78 15.90
CA GLU A 169 -1.22 19.67 16.40
C GLU A 169 -0.83 18.21 16.66
N GLU A 170 -1.67 17.43 17.36
CA GLU A 170 -1.41 16.01 17.63
C GLU A 170 -1.39 15.20 16.33
N ALA A 171 -2.35 15.40 15.45
CA ALA A 171 -2.44 14.68 14.18
C ALA A 171 -1.22 14.92 13.28
N VAL A 172 -0.76 16.17 13.18
CA VAL A 172 0.43 16.54 12.41
C VAL A 172 1.71 16.01 13.06
N SER A 173 1.88 16.18 14.37
CA SER A 173 3.06 15.67 15.11
C SER A 173 3.21 14.16 14.94
N GLN A 174 2.15 13.40 15.11
CA GLN A 174 2.17 11.94 14.91
C GLN A 174 2.44 11.57 13.45
N SER A 175 1.96 12.36 12.48
CA SER A 175 2.26 12.17 11.07
C SER A 175 3.74 12.34 10.76
N VAL A 176 4.38 13.37 11.34
CA VAL A 176 5.81 13.60 11.18
C VAL A 176 6.62 12.45 11.79
N GLU A 177 6.29 12.02 13.01
CA GLU A 177 6.96 10.88 13.67
C GLU A 177 6.87 9.59 12.83
N LEU A 178 5.70 9.32 12.24
CA LEU A 178 5.49 8.16 11.37
C LEU A 178 6.26 8.30 10.05
N CYS A 179 6.32 9.51 9.49
CA CYS A 179 7.11 9.80 8.31
C CYS A 179 8.60 9.54 8.55
N GLU A 180 9.15 10.06 9.66
CA GLU A 180 10.55 9.83 10.05
C GLU A 180 10.87 8.35 10.26
N ARG A 181 9.91 7.59 10.78
CA ARG A 181 10.07 6.16 11.06
C ARG A 181 10.02 5.29 9.81
N TRP A 182 9.14 5.59 8.86
CA TRP A 182 8.78 4.66 7.80
C TRP A 182 9.17 5.11 6.38
N HIS A 183 9.37 6.43 6.16
CA HIS A 183 9.66 6.90 4.82
C HIS A 183 11.06 6.47 4.36
N GLY A 184 11.12 5.72 3.27
CA GLY A 184 12.37 5.19 2.73
C GLY A 184 12.80 3.83 3.27
N GLU A 185 12.10 3.30 4.28
CA GLU A 185 12.42 2.00 4.85
C GLU A 185 12.21 0.84 3.84
N ALA A 186 12.77 -0.32 4.18
CA ALA A 186 12.75 -1.53 3.34
C ALA A 186 13.27 -1.26 1.91
N ASP A 187 14.42 -0.57 1.79
CA ASP A 187 15.05 -0.17 0.54
C ASP A 187 14.15 0.72 -0.35
N GLY A 188 13.40 1.63 0.26
CA GLY A 188 12.49 2.56 -0.42
C GLY A 188 11.17 1.93 -0.87
N ARG A 189 10.86 0.73 -0.41
CA ARG A 189 9.59 0.05 -0.68
C ARG A 189 8.45 0.63 0.14
N LEU A 190 8.74 1.16 1.33
CA LEU A 190 7.80 1.86 2.19
C LEU A 190 7.97 3.37 2.04
N ARG A 191 6.88 4.07 1.82
CA ARG A 191 6.86 5.51 1.67
C ARG A 191 5.72 6.12 2.46
N TYR A 192 5.99 7.23 3.12
CA TYR A 192 4.97 7.99 3.83
C TYR A 192 4.32 9.03 2.90
N ALA A 193 3.01 9.23 3.05
CA ALA A 193 2.26 10.30 2.44
C ALA A 193 1.36 10.96 3.48
N PHE A 194 1.42 12.28 3.63
CA PHE A 194 0.50 13.02 4.49
C PHE A 194 -0.91 12.92 3.91
N SER A 195 -1.87 12.50 4.73
CA SER A 195 -3.20 12.07 4.27
C SER A 195 -4.33 12.79 5.02
N PRO A 196 -4.54 14.12 4.81
CA PRO A 196 -5.76 14.76 5.29
C PRO A 196 -6.95 14.07 4.61
N ARG A 197 -7.94 13.62 5.40
CA ARG A 197 -8.95 12.69 4.90
C ARG A 197 -9.76 13.27 3.73
N PHE A 198 -10.40 14.40 3.93
CA PHE A 198 -11.10 15.21 2.90
C PHE A 198 -11.68 16.45 3.56
N VAL A 199 -12.16 17.39 2.75
CA VAL A 199 -12.56 18.74 3.21
C VAL A 199 -13.68 18.81 4.28
N LEU A 200 -14.42 17.74 4.52
CA LEU A 200 -15.43 17.67 5.57
C LEU A 200 -14.91 17.07 6.89
N SER A 201 -13.67 16.64 6.94
CA SER A 201 -13.05 15.97 8.09
C SER A 201 -11.69 16.52 8.45
N ALA A 202 -11.11 17.37 7.61
CA ALA A 202 -9.80 17.98 7.84
C ALA A 202 -9.89 19.48 7.61
N SER A 203 -9.50 20.24 8.63
CA SER A 203 -9.50 21.70 8.59
C SER A 203 -8.53 22.25 7.54
N GLN A 204 -8.72 23.52 7.16
CA GLN A 204 -7.75 24.20 6.33
C GLN A 204 -6.37 24.30 6.99
N GLU A 205 -6.34 24.35 8.32
CA GLU A 205 -5.10 24.38 9.10
C GLU A 205 -4.37 23.03 8.96
N ALA A 206 -5.04 21.91 9.19
CA ALA A 206 -4.48 20.57 8.99
C ALA A 206 -3.98 20.36 7.56
N MET A 207 -4.76 20.77 6.55
CA MET A 207 -4.35 20.66 5.16
C MET A 207 -3.10 21.49 4.82
N ARG A 208 -2.99 22.72 5.36
CA ARG A 208 -1.80 23.56 5.17
C ARG A 208 -0.58 22.97 5.85
N ALA A 209 -0.73 22.52 7.10
CA ALA A 209 0.36 21.86 7.84
C ALA A 209 0.87 20.63 7.08
N CYS A 210 -0.01 19.77 6.56
CA CYS A 210 0.40 18.64 5.72
C CYS A 210 1.21 19.06 4.49
N VAL A 211 0.85 20.16 3.83
CA VAL A 211 1.60 20.66 2.67
C VAL A 211 2.96 21.23 3.06
N GLU A 212 3.07 21.85 4.24
CA GLU A 212 4.33 22.37 4.77
C GLU A 212 5.29 21.24 5.14
N GLU A 213 4.81 20.23 5.82
CA GLU A 213 5.61 19.05 6.22
C GLU A 213 6.00 18.13 5.05
N ALA A 214 5.23 18.14 3.98
CA ALA A 214 5.52 17.31 2.79
C ALA A 214 6.59 17.92 1.85
N ARG A 215 7.15 19.09 2.18
CA ARG A 215 8.19 19.78 1.36
C ARG A 215 9.59 19.46 1.79
#